data_7688720e7ef76361973b55cb768430f0
#
_entry.id   7688720e7ef76361973b55cb768430f0
#
_cell.length_a   1.000
_cell.length_b   1.000
_cell.length_c   1.000
_cell.angle_alpha   90.00
_cell.angle_beta   90.00
_cell.angle_gamma   90.00
#
_symmetry.space_group_name_H-M   'P 1'
#
loop_
_entity.id
_entity.type
_entity.pdbx_description
1 polymer ?
#
loop_
_entity_poly.entity_id
_entity_poly.type
_entity_poly.pdbx_seq_one_letter_code
_entity_poly.pdbx_strand_id
1 'polypeptide(L)'
;MVILLASGLIIPPLLLASLGKEGYGVWLLVGQVTAYLPILDLGVSSSVGRFVAKYNAKEDYESLSRIISSSLFLFLMSSIGVIIITLILWPNFSKFFHLSREYFNTGRWLIMLIGLGLAVDFPLRIGQGILQGIHRFDLMYLLRATGTFLRLILIIAVFGWFRSRSLIVLGIIATAITILIDVLMCSYVSRKSPFIVKFEYKSVKFSSLREIWSLSLSALLGTLAALLFNQGQIISVGKIIGTETVTIYAIPIMLLTYGSMVTAYITGAFKPMASHMQALNEKKKLQKLNIGGVKISFIISLFIAVIAIAFGHPFFKIWLHASKDLSSADFAMLSNILTIMVVGFAVGVPQNVSTKMLSGIDKQWFVAFVSLAASIVGFCLGILLMLKTNLGLYGMAVGWATVFFVKGVLVFPIKACHHFNISPLHYIKQAYLPPLIAGGILIVIIFLIKKVLDSSSFISLFPSILLCMIVYAISVYFFCLSQEEKMRLWNIVGFSKINAS
;
A
#
# COMPACT_ATOMS: atom_id res chain seq x y z
N MET A 1 -10.48 -3.25 -5.78
CA MET A 1 -10.30 -2.10 -4.84
C MET A 1 -11.40 -2.06 -3.78
N VAL A 2 -12.67 -1.97 -4.13
CA VAL A 2 -13.79 -1.84 -3.16
C VAL A 2 -13.77 -2.96 -2.11
N ILE A 3 -13.65 -4.23 -2.52
CA ILE A 3 -13.60 -5.38 -1.60
C ILE A 3 -12.40 -5.28 -0.63
N LEU A 4 -11.24 -4.83 -1.11
CA LEU A 4 -10.05 -4.67 -0.28
C LEU A 4 -10.24 -3.57 0.77
N LEU A 5 -10.80 -2.42 0.38
CA LEU A 5 -11.10 -1.33 1.32
C LEU A 5 -12.18 -1.73 2.33
N ALA A 6 -13.24 -2.41 1.88
CA ALA A 6 -14.27 -2.95 2.76
C ALA A 6 -13.70 -3.96 3.76
N SER A 7 -12.85 -4.90 3.31
CA SER A 7 -12.15 -5.84 4.19
C SER A 7 -11.30 -5.12 5.22
N GLY A 8 -10.58 -4.07 4.80
CA GLY A 8 -9.74 -3.27 5.69
C GLY A 8 -10.51 -2.47 6.74
N LEU A 9 -11.77 -2.16 6.51
CA LEU A 9 -12.62 -1.49 7.50
C LEU A 9 -13.39 -2.48 8.40
N ILE A 10 -13.68 -3.68 7.91
CA ILE A 10 -14.50 -4.67 8.65
C ILE A 10 -13.62 -5.58 9.52
N ILE A 11 -12.48 -6.05 9.00
CA ILE A 11 -11.66 -7.05 9.68
C ILE A 11 -11.01 -6.52 10.98
N PRO A 12 -10.40 -5.33 11.03
CA PRO A 12 -9.70 -4.87 12.23
C PRO A 12 -10.56 -4.78 13.48
N PRO A 13 -11.75 -4.12 13.48
CA PRO A 13 -12.58 -4.08 14.67
C PRO A 13 -13.04 -5.46 15.10
N LEU A 14 -13.37 -6.35 14.16
CA LEU A 14 -13.78 -7.71 14.44
C LEU A 14 -12.67 -8.53 15.12
N LEU A 15 -11.45 -8.47 14.56
CA LEU A 15 -10.30 -9.18 15.12
C LEU A 15 -9.87 -8.59 16.46
N LEU A 16 -9.85 -7.27 16.59
CA LEU A 16 -9.51 -6.61 17.84
C LEU A 16 -10.51 -6.95 18.96
N ALA A 17 -11.81 -6.97 18.63
CA ALA A 17 -12.85 -7.39 19.59
C ALA A 17 -12.73 -8.86 20.01
N SER A 18 -12.24 -9.74 19.11
CA SER A 18 -12.13 -11.18 19.35
C SER A 18 -10.82 -11.58 20.01
N LEU A 19 -9.70 -10.98 19.59
CA LEU A 19 -8.33 -11.36 19.98
C LEU A 19 -7.75 -10.47 21.08
N GLY A 20 -8.39 -9.32 21.35
CA GLY A 20 -7.83 -8.31 22.24
C GLY A 20 -6.65 -7.54 21.60
N LYS A 21 -6.15 -6.57 22.37
CA LYS A 21 -5.10 -5.63 21.93
C LYS A 21 -3.78 -6.33 21.68
N GLU A 22 -3.37 -7.23 22.59
CA GLU A 22 -2.12 -7.98 22.43
C GLU A 22 -2.21 -9.03 21.33
N GLY A 23 -3.28 -9.83 21.29
CA GLY A 23 -3.46 -10.87 20.26
C GLY A 23 -3.48 -10.27 18.85
N TYR A 24 -4.18 -9.16 18.64
CA TYR A 24 -4.17 -8.47 17.37
C TYR A 24 -2.79 -7.87 17.05
N GLY A 25 -2.06 -7.36 18.05
CA GLY A 25 -0.67 -6.92 17.92
C GLY A 25 0.28 -8.02 17.47
N VAL A 26 0.14 -9.23 18.03
CA VAL A 26 0.92 -10.41 17.61
C VAL A 26 0.63 -10.76 16.14
N TRP A 27 -0.65 -10.76 15.73
CA TRP A 27 -1.04 -10.96 14.34
C TRP A 27 -0.37 -9.96 13.40
N LEU A 28 -0.43 -8.68 13.75
CA LEU A 28 0.20 -7.61 12.96
C LEU A 28 1.71 -7.79 12.89
N LEU A 29 2.39 -8.09 14.01
CA LEU A 29 3.84 -8.31 14.02
C LEU A 29 4.27 -9.47 13.13
N VAL A 30 3.58 -10.61 13.21
CA VAL A 30 3.88 -11.75 12.33
C VAL A 30 3.71 -11.33 10.88
N GLY A 31 2.63 -10.60 10.55
CA GLY A 31 2.40 -10.05 9.22
C GLY A 31 3.53 -9.11 8.77
N GLN A 32 4.02 -8.21 9.63
CA GLN A 32 5.10 -7.29 9.28
C GLN A 32 6.44 -8.01 9.06
N VAL A 33 6.77 -8.99 9.89
CA VAL A 33 8.00 -9.78 9.76
C VAL A 33 7.96 -10.64 8.50
N THR A 34 6.86 -11.32 8.26
CA THR A 34 6.70 -12.17 7.06
C THR A 34 6.60 -11.37 5.77
N ALA A 35 6.20 -10.08 5.82
CA ALA A 35 6.18 -9.19 4.66
C ALA A 35 7.58 -8.91 4.07
N TYR A 36 8.67 -9.19 4.80
CA TYR A 36 10.03 -9.14 4.24
C TYR A 36 10.38 -10.35 3.40
N LEU A 37 9.78 -11.52 3.64
CA LEU A 37 10.13 -12.76 2.94
C LEU A 37 9.93 -12.67 1.41
N PRO A 38 8.88 -12.00 0.87
CA PRO A 38 8.73 -11.80 -0.57
C PRO A 38 9.87 -11.06 -1.26
N ILE A 39 10.80 -10.43 -0.54
CA ILE A 39 12.00 -9.84 -1.13
C ILE A 39 12.87 -10.87 -1.83
N LEU A 40 12.82 -12.12 -1.36
CA LEU A 40 13.50 -13.26 -1.97
C LEU A 40 12.99 -13.61 -3.37
N ASP A 41 11.84 -13.04 -3.79
CA ASP A 41 11.39 -13.09 -5.20
C ASP A 41 12.41 -12.41 -6.14
N LEU A 42 13.21 -11.45 -5.61
CA LEU A 42 14.23 -10.74 -6.37
C LEU A 42 13.72 -10.16 -7.71
N GLY A 43 12.41 -9.93 -7.84
CA GLY A 43 11.75 -9.41 -9.03
C GLY A 43 11.48 -10.44 -10.13
N VAL A 44 11.62 -11.74 -9.83
CA VAL A 44 11.35 -12.84 -10.77
C VAL A 44 9.92 -12.76 -11.29
N SER A 45 8.94 -12.55 -10.40
CA SER A 45 7.51 -12.45 -10.77
C SER A 45 7.25 -11.40 -11.86
N SER A 46 7.87 -10.22 -11.75
CA SER A 46 7.70 -9.14 -12.73
C SER A 46 8.41 -9.44 -14.06
N SER A 47 9.52 -10.17 -14.01
CA SER A 47 10.30 -10.56 -15.16
C SER A 47 9.60 -11.67 -15.97
N VAL A 48 8.99 -12.65 -15.29
CA VAL A 48 8.23 -13.74 -15.94
C VAL A 48 7.17 -13.17 -16.88
N GLY A 49 6.30 -12.26 -16.39
CA GLY A 49 5.26 -11.69 -17.24
C GLY A 49 5.79 -10.99 -18.49
N ARG A 50 6.90 -10.26 -18.35
CA ARG A 50 7.55 -9.57 -19.48
C ARG A 50 8.14 -10.55 -20.51
N PHE A 51 8.84 -11.58 -20.05
CA PHE A 51 9.45 -12.57 -20.96
C PHE A 51 8.41 -13.47 -21.61
N VAL A 52 7.37 -13.86 -20.87
CA VAL A 52 6.24 -14.60 -21.44
C VAL A 52 5.58 -13.80 -22.56
N ALA A 53 5.30 -12.51 -22.35
CA ALA A 53 4.75 -11.65 -23.41
C ALA A 53 5.68 -11.56 -24.62
N LYS A 54 7.00 -11.38 -24.39
CA LYS A 54 8.01 -11.28 -25.46
C LYS A 54 8.10 -12.53 -26.32
N TYR A 55 8.24 -13.71 -25.70
CA TYR A 55 8.45 -14.95 -26.42
C TYR A 55 7.15 -15.54 -26.99
N ASN A 56 6.02 -15.35 -26.31
CA ASN A 56 4.71 -15.72 -26.82
C ASN A 56 4.36 -14.93 -28.10
N ALA A 57 4.66 -13.62 -28.14
CA ALA A 57 4.45 -12.80 -29.34
C ALA A 57 5.34 -13.18 -30.52
N LYS A 58 6.46 -13.89 -30.28
CA LYS A 58 7.36 -14.42 -31.31
C LYS A 58 7.12 -15.89 -31.66
N GLU A 59 6.16 -16.52 -30.97
CA GLU A 59 5.87 -17.96 -31.05
C GLU A 59 7.11 -18.85 -30.75
N ASP A 60 8.08 -18.27 -30.00
CA ASP A 60 9.32 -18.97 -29.60
C ASP A 60 9.06 -19.75 -28.29
N TYR A 61 8.40 -20.89 -28.43
CA TYR A 61 8.01 -21.74 -27.30
C TYR A 61 9.19 -22.41 -26.61
N GLU A 62 10.32 -22.59 -27.31
CA GLU A 62 11.54 -23.14 -26.70
C GLU A 62 12.15 -22.16 -25.71
N SER A 63 12.34 -20.89 -26.11
CA SER A 63 12.83 -19.85 -25.22
C SER A 63 11.83 -19.56 -24.09
N LEU A 64 10.53 -19.66 -24.37
CA LEU A 64 9.47 -19.51 -23.38
C LEU A 64 9.55 -20.61 -22.29
N SER A 65 9.64 -21.89 -22.70
CA SER A 65 9.81 -23.02 -21.77
C SER A 65 11.06 -22.88 -20.92
N ARG A 66 12.17 -22.43 -21.54
CA ARG A 66 13.45 -22.18 -20.86
C ARG A 66 13.33 -21.10 -19.78
N ILE A 67 12.67 -19.98 -20.08
CA ILE A 67 12.45 -18.89 -19.11
C ILE A 67 11.53 -19.34 -17.97
N ILE A 68 10.45 -20.05 -18.27
CA ILE A 68 9.53 -20.58 -17.27
C ILE A 68 10.26 -21.56 -16.33
N SER A 69 11.05 -22.49 -16.88
CA SER A 69 11.83 -23.45 -16.09
C SER A 69 12.89 -22.75 -15.22
N SER A 70 13.60 -21.75 -15.77
CA SER A 70 14.58 -20.97 -15.02
C SER A 70 13.92 -20.14 -13.91
N SER A 71 12.76 -19.56 -14.18
CA SER A 71 12.02 -18.79 -13.18
C SER A 71 11.46 -19.68 -12.05
N LEU A 72 10.95 -20.86 -12.40
CA LEU A 72 10.47 -21.84 -11.42
C LEU A 72 11.62 -22.33 -10.53
N PHE A 73 12.81 -22.56 -11.12
CA PHE A 73 14.01 -22.88 -10.34
C PHE A 73 14.36 -21.78 -9.34
N LEU A 74 14.32 -20.50 -9.76
CA LEU A 74 14.55 -19.36 -8.84
C LEU A 74 13.50 -19.30 -7.73
N PHE A 75 12.23 -19.54 -8.05
CA PHE A 75 11.18 -19.59 -7.03
C PHE A 75 11.38 -20.73 -6.04
N LEU A 76 11.82 -21.90 -6.49
CA LEU A 76 12.16 -23.01 -5.60
C LEU A 76 13.34 -22.67 -4.69
N MET A 77 14.39 -22.02 -5.21
CA MET A 77 15.49 -21.52 -4.38
C MET A 77 15.04 -20.47 -3.37
N SER A 78 14.16 -19.55 -3.79
CA SER A 78 13.54 -18.58 -2.89
C SER A 78 12.69 -19.26 -1.82
N SER A 79 11.92 -20.30 -2.19
CA SER A 79 11.13 -21.12 -1.26
C SER A 79 12.01 -21.77 -0.17
N ILE A 80 13.15 -22.35 -0.58
CA ILE A 80 14.12 -22.92 0.38
C ILE A 80 14.67 -21.80 1.29
N GLY A 81 15.01 -20.64 0.75
CA GLY A 81 15.42 -19.49 1.53
C GLY A 81 14.37 -19.04 2.56
N VAL A 82 13.09 -19.01 2.16
CA VAL A 82 11.97 -18.72 3.07
C VAL A 82 11.86 -19.76 4.17
N ILE A 83 11.99 -21.05 3.86
CA ILE A 83 11.98 -22.13 4.86
C ILE A 83 13.11 -21.95 5.86
N ILE A 84 14.34 -21.72 5.40
CA ILE A 84 15.51 -21.52 6.27
C ILE A 84 15.28 -20.33 7.20
N ILE A 85 14.88 -19.18 6.67
CA ILE A 85 14.61 -17.98 7.48
C ILE A 85 13.49 -18.24 8.47
N THR A 86 12.40 -18.92 8.06
CA THR A 86 11.29 -19.27 8.95
C THR A 86 11.74 -20.18 10.08
N LEU A 87 12.57 -21.17 9.80
CA LEU A 87 13.13 -22.07 10.84
C LEU A 87 14.04 -21.35 11.82
N ILE A 88 14.77 -20.33 11.39
CA ILE A 88 15.59 -19.45 12.26
C ILE A 88 14.68 -18.54 13.11
N LEU A 89 13.65 -17.98 12.52
CA LEU A 89 12.72 -17.08 13.22
C LEU A 89 11.84 -17.82 14.22
N TRP A 90 11.36 -19.01 13.89
CA TRP A 90 10.41 -19.79 14.69
C TRP A 90 10.79 -19.91 16.18
N PRO A 91 11.98 -20.38 16.59
CA PRO A 91 12.32 -20.49 18.01
C PRO A 91 12.56 -19.15 18.68
N ASN A 92 12.94 -18.13 17.91
CA ASN A 92 13.41 -16.85 18.42
C ASN A 92 12.34 -15.76 18.42
N PHE A 93 11.26 -15.90 17.64
CA PHE A 93 10.25 -14.85 17.41
C PHE A 93 9.65 -14.33 18.72
N SER A 94 9.12 -15.22 19.54
CA SER A 94 8.44 -14.85 20.78
C SER A 94 9.39 -14.25 21.82
N LYS A 95 10.64 -14.73 21.86
CA LYS A 95 11.69 -14.15 22.71
C LYS A 95 12.12 -12.77 22.23
N PHE A 96 12.27 -12.62 20.91
CA PHE A 96 12.69 -11.35 20.31
C PHE A 96 11.68 -10.23 20.58
N PHE A 97 10.38 -10.53 20.50
CA PHE A 97 9.31 -9.55 20.73
C PHE A 97 8.77 -9.53 22.16
N HIS A 98 9.34 -10.30 23.09
CA HIS A 98 8.94 -10.37 24.49
C HIS A 98 7.44 -10.65 24.66
N LEU A 99 6.92 -11.62 23.87
CA LEU A 99 5.50 -11.98 23.92
C LEU A 99 5.12 -12.49 25.31
N SER A 100 3.90 -12.19 25.76
CA SER A 100 3.34 -12.73 26.99
C SER A 100 3.30 -14.25 26.99
N ARG A 101 3.16 -14.87 28.17
CA ARG A 101 3.08 -16.34 28.29
C ARG A 101 1.93 -16.92 27.49
N GLU A 102 0.83 -16.19 27.39
CA GLU A 102 -0.35 -16.60 26.63
C GLU A 102 -0.07 -16.73 25.13
N TYR A 103 0.63 -15.77 24.55
CA TYR A 103 0.92 -15.73 23.11
C TYR A 103 2.28 -16.31 22.73
N PHE A 104 3.08 -16.76 23.69
CA PHE A 104 4.44 -17.22 23.44
C PHE A 104 4.50 -18.38 22.42
N ASN A 105 3.74 -19.43 22.66
CA ASN A 105 3.71 -20.58 21.75
C ASN A 105 2.90 -20.27 20.50
N THR A 106 1.80 -19.55 20.64
CA THR A 106 0.94 -19.15 19.51
C THR A 106 1.72 -18.31 18.49
N GLY A 107 2.52 -17.32 18.92
CA GLY A 107 3.34 -16.50 18.03
C GLY A 107 4.38 -17.33 17.26
N ARG A 108 5.04 -18.28 17.92
CA ARG A 108 5.98 -19.22 17.29
C ARG A 108 5.32 -20.06 16.21
N TRP A 109 4.20 -20.70 16.52
CA TRP A 109 3.51 -21.54 15.55
C TRP A 109 2.88 -20.73 14.42
N LEU A 110 2.44 -19.50 14.69
CA LEU A 110 1.86 -18.63 13.69
C LEU A 110 2.92 -18.19 12.65
N ILE A 111 4.14 -17.80 13.08
CA ILE A 111 5.20 -17.44 12.13
C ILE A 111 5.66 -18.66 11.31
N MET A 112 5.70 -19.84 11.93
CA MET A 112 5.99 -21.11 11.24
C MET A 112 4.94 -21.40 10.16
N LEU A 113 3.66 -21.33 10.51
CA LEU A 113 2.55 -21.58 9.60
C LEU A 113 2.55 -20.60 8.41
N ILE A 114 2.66 -19.30 8.67
CA ILE A 114 2.65 -18.28 7.61
C ILE A 114 3.91 -18.37 6.75
N GLY A 115 5.07 -18.60 7.37
CA GLY A 115 6.33 -18.75 6.63
C GLY A 115 6.35 -19.98 5.73
N LEU A 116 5.90 -21.14 6.20
CA LEU A 116 5.76 -22.33 5.37
C LEU A 116 4.70 -22.13 4.27
N GLY A 117 3.59 -21.45 4.59
CA GLY A 117 2.58 -21.08 3.60
C GLY A 117 3.16 -20.24 2.48
N LEU A 118 4.00 -19.25 2.80
CA LEU A 118 4.72 -18.45 1.82
C LEU A 118 5.72 -19.28 1.01
N ALA A 119 6.41 -20.24 1.63
CA ALA A 119 7.34 -21.10 0.91
C ALA A 119 6.60 -21.96 -0.15
N VAL A 120 5.40 -22.43 0.12
CA VAL A 120 4.54 -23.13 -0.85
C VAL A 120 4.02 -22.16 -1.92
N ASP A 121 3.72 -20.92 -1.56
CA ASP A 121 3.21 -19.88 -2.47
C ASP A 121 4.24 -19.48 -3.55
N PHE A 122 5.53 -19.44 -3.23
CA PHE A 122 6.57 -18.98 -4.15
C PHE A 122 6.57 -19.70 -5.52
N PRO A 123 6.62 -21.03 -5.61
CA PRO A 123 6.54 -21.73 -6.90
C PRO A 123 5.23 -21.47 -7.65
N LEU A 124 4.13 -21.29 -6.92
CA LEU A 124 2.80 -21.06 -7.52
C LEU A 124 2.67 -19.67 -8.16
N ARG A 125 3.52 -18.71 -7.80
CA ARG A 125 3.56 -17.37 -8.42
C ARG A 125 3.87 -17.39 -9.91
N ILE A 126 4.43 -18.49 -10.43
CA ILE A 126 4.64 -18.66 -11.85
C ILE A 126 3.35 -18.52 -12.66
N GLY A 127 2.23 -19.04 -12.13
CA GLY A 127 0.90 -18.93 -12.74
C GLY A 127 0.46 -17.48 -12.93
N GLN A 128 0.70 -16.64 -11.91
CA GLN A 128 0.43 -15.21 -12.00
C GLN A 128 1.30 -14.53 -13.07
N GLY A 129 2.60 -14.83 -13.10
CA GLY A 129 3.53 -14.29 -14.11
C GLY A 129 3.11 -14.63 -15.52
N ILE A 130 2.68 -15.87 -15.75
CA ILE A 130 2.21 -16.31 -17.07
C ILE A 130 0.89 -15.61 -17.45
N LEU A 131 -0.08 -15.51 -16.54
CA LEU A 131 -1.34 -14.78 -16.78
C LEU A 131 -1.10 -13.32 -17.17
N GLN A 132 -0.13 -12.65 -16.51
CA GLN A 132 0.28 -11.29 -16.90
C GLN A 132 0.88 -11.25 -18.30
N GLY A 133 1.72 -12.22 -18.63
CA GLY A 133 2.39 -12.29 -19.94
C GLY A 133 1.46 -12.57 -21.12
N ILE A 134 0.38 -13.33 -20.89
CA ILE A 134 -0.66 -13.57 -21.90
C ILE A 134 -1.82 -12.55 -21.82
N HIS A 135 -1.60 -11.43 -21.09
CA HIS A 135 -2.54 -10.32 -20.91
C HIS A 135 -3.91 -10.69 -20.31
N ARG A 136 -4.01 -11.79 -19.56
CA ARG A 136 -5.24 -12.20 -18.86
C ARG A 136 -5.33 -11.57 -17.46
N PHE A 137 -5.19 -10.24 -17.43
CA PHE A 137 -5.35 -9.46 -16.21
C PHE A 137 -6.75 -9.56 -15.60
N ASP A 138 -7.78 -9.71 -16.45
CA ASP A 138 -9.17 -9.94 -16.07
C ASP A 138 -9.32 -11.10 -15.09
N LEU A 139 -8.80 -12.27 -15.46
CA LEU A 139 -8.85 -13.48 -14.64
C LEU A 139 -8.01 -13.36 -13.38
N MET A 140 -6.79 -12.81 -13.50
CA MET A 140 -5.91 -12.62 -12.36
C MET A 140 -6.55 -11.74 -11.27
N TYR A 141 -7.14 -10.60 -11.67
CA TYR A 141 -7.80 -9.72 -10.71
C TYR A 141 -9.12 -10.30 -10.18
N LEU A 142 -9.86 -11.03 -11.00
CA LEU A 142 -11.07 -11.72 -10.57
C LEU A 142 -10.75 -12.76 -9.48
N LEU A 143 -9.80 -13.65 -9.71
CA LEU A 143 -9.40 -14.68 -8.74
C LEU A 143 -8.88 -14.04 -7.44
N ARG A 144 -8.07 -12.99 -7.51
CA ARG A 144 -7.60 -12.26 -6.32
C ARG A 144 -8.73 -11.58 -5.56
N ALA A 145 -9.69 -10.97 -6.27
CA ALA A 145 -10.86 -10.37 -5.65
C ALA A 145 -11.74 -11.43 -4.96
N THR A 146 -11.96 -12.58 -5.62
CA THR A 146 -12.67 -13.73 -5.05
C THR A 146 -11.96 -14.26 -3.80
N GLY A 147 -10.64 -14.39 -3.82
CA GLY A 147 -9.86 -14.80 -2.64
C GLY A 147 -9.98 -13.82 -1.48
N THR A 148 -9.94 -12.52 -1.76
CA THR A 148 -10.13 -11.48 -0.74
C THR A 148 -11.54 -11.54 -0.14
N PHE A 149 -12.54 -11.73 -0.98
CA PHE A 149 -13.93 -11.84 -0.57
C PHE A 149 -14.18 -13.11 0.26
N LEU A 150 -13.66 -14.25 -0.17
CA LEU A 150 -13.76 -15.52 0.55
C LEU A 150 -13.07 -15.42 1.93
N ARG A 151 -11.90 -14.80 1.99
CA ARG A 151 -11.18 -14.52 3.25
C ARG A 151 -12.04 -13.67 4.19
N LEU A 152 -12.66 -12.61 3.68
CA LEU A 152 -13.54 -11.75 4.46
C LEU A 152 -14.71 -12.54 5.04
N ILE A 153 -15.40 -13.34 4.22
CA ILE A 153 -16.53 -14.18 4.67
C ILE A 153 -16.08 -15.17 5.75
N LEU A 154 -14.97 -15.88 5.54
CA LEU A 154 -14.48 -16.86 6.51
C LEU A 154 -14.05 -16.20 7.82
N ILE A 155 -13.41 -15.04 7.78
CA ILE A 155 -13.06 -14.29 8.99
C ILE A 155 -14.32 -13.85 9.73
N ILE A 156 -15.33 -13.31 9.04
CA ILE A 156 -16.61 -12.94 9.66
C ILE A 156 -17.30 -14.15 10.26
N ALA A 157 -17.36 -15.28 9.55
CA ALA A 157 -17.97 -16.51 10.06
C ALA A 157 -17.24 -17.02 11.29
N VAL A 158 -15.92 -17.15 11.24
CA VAL A 158 -15.14 -17.78 12.32
C VAL A 158 -15.03 -16.84 13.54
N PHE A 159 -14.76 -15.57 13.35
CA PHE A 159 -14.54 -14.64 14.46
C PHE A 159 -15.80 -13.90 14.87
N GLY A 160 -16.70 -13.58 13.95
CA GLY A 160 -17.96 -12.91 14.24
C GLY A 160 -19.03 -13.86 14.79
N TRP A 161 -19.27 -14.97 14.09
CA TRP A 161 -20.34 -15.92 14.45
C TRP A 161 -19.89 -16.94 15.49
N PHE A 162 -18.80 -17.69 15.19
CA PHE A 162 -18.28 -18.72 16.10
C PHE A 162 -17.43 -18.15 17.24
N ARG A 163 -17.17 -16.83 17.26
CA ARG A 163 -16.40 -16.11 18.28
C ARG A 163 -15.05 -16.76 18.59
N SER A 164 -14.37 -17.27 17.57
CA SER A 164 -13.03 -17.84 17.73
C SER A 164 -12.05 -16.79 18.24
N ARG A 165 -11.15 -17.21 19.13
CA ARG A 165 -10.01 -16.39 19.61
C ARG A 165 -8.67 -16.93 19.11
N SER A 166 -8.67 -17.88 18.19
CA SER A 166 -7.46 -18.55 17.74
C SER A 166 -6.74 -17.80 16.62
N LEU A 167 -5.57 -17.28 16.91
CA LEU A 167 -4.64 -16.70 15.91
C LEU A 167 -4.20 -17.73 14.88
N ILE A 168 -4.08 -18.99 15.26
CA ILE A 168 -3.69 -20.09 14.35
C ILE A 168 -4.77 -20.29 13.28
N VAL A 169 -6.05 -20.27 13.66
CA VAL A 169 -7.16 -20.36 12.69
C VAL A 169 -7.12 -19.21 11.70
N LEU A 170 -6.83 -17.98 12.16
CA LEU A 170 -6.66 -16.82 11.28
C LEU A 170 -5.49 -17.01 10.30
N GLY A 171 -4.37 -17.56 10.79
CA GLY A 171 -3.21 -17.91 9.96
C GLY A 171 -3.55 -18.98 8.91
N ILE A 172 -4.31 -20.03 9.29
CA ILE A 172 -4.76 -21.06 8.36
C ILE A 172 -5.65 -20.46 7.26
N ILE A 173 -6.64 -19.64 7.63
CA ILE A 173 -7.52 -18.99 6.66
C ILE A 173 -6.69 -18.14 5.68
N ALA A 174 -5.76 -17.34 6.20
CA ALA A 174 -4.95 -16.45 5.39
C ALA A 174 -4.06 -17.21 4.39
N THR A 175 -3.37 -18.25 4.84
CA THR A 175 -2.46 -19.06 4.01
C THR A 175 -3.19 -19.96 3.04
N ALA A 176 -4.22 -20.68 3.50
CA ALA A 176 -4.97 -21.62 2.67
C ALA A 176 -5.65 -20.93 1.49
N ILE A 177 -6.28 -19.77 1.71
CA ILE A 177 -6.91 -19.02 0.61
C ILE A 177 -5.88 -18.51 -0.38
N THR A 178 -4.72 -18.03 0.09
CA THR A 178 -3.65 -17.56 -0.81
C THR A 178 -3.19 -18.72 -1.70
N ILE A 179 -2.84 -19.86 -1.12
CA ILE A 179 -2.41 -21.06 -1.85
C ILE A 179 -3.51 -21.53 -2.82
N LEU A 180 -4.77 -21.58 -2.37
CA LEU A 180 -5.91 -21.97 -3.22
C LEU A 180 -6.00 -21.10 -4.47
N ILE A 181 -5.92 -19.78 -4.34
CA ILE A 181 -6.02 -18.85 -5.46
C ILE A 181 -4.84 -19.03 -6.44
N ASP A 182 -3.62 -19.20 -5.93
CA ASP A 182 -2.46 -19.38 -6.79
C ASP A 182 -2.43 -20.77 -7.45
N VAL A 183 -2.93 -21.81 -6.78
CA VAL A 183 -3.19 -23.11 -7.40
C VAL A 183 -4.24 -23.01 -8.52
N LEU A 184 -5.32 -22.27 -8.33
CA LEU A 184 -6.31 -22.04 -9.37
C LEU A 184 -5.71 -21.28 -10.59
N MET A 185 -4.85 -20.29 -10.36
CA MET A 185 -4.13 -19.61 -11.43
C MET A 185 -3.22 -20.58 -12.19
N CYS A 186 -2.43 -21.39 -11.52
CA CYS A 186 -1.58 -22.39 -12.14
C CYS A 186 -2.39 -23.44 -12.91
N SER A 187 -3.51 -23.93 -12.33
CA SER A 187 -4.39 -24.91 -12.98
C SER A 187 -5.03 -24.36 -14.25
N TYR A 188 -5.44 -23.10 -14.25
CA TYR A 188 -5.94 -22.45 -15.45
C TYR A 188 -4.87 -22.36 -16.54
N VAL A 189 -3.67 -21.90 -16.17
CA VAL A 189 -2.53 -21.78 -17.09
C VAL A 189 -2.19 -23.13 -17.69
N SER A 190 -2.10 -24.19 -16.89
CA SER A 190 -1.76 -25.54 -17.38
C SER A 190 -2.78 -26.11 -18.37
N ARG A 191 -4.06 -25.72 -18.25
CA ARG A 191 -5.15 -26.25 -19.11
C ARG A 191 -5.42 -25.39 -20.34
N LYS A 192 -5.22 -24.09 -20.28
CA LYS A 192 -5.67 -23.09 -21.29
C LYS A 192 -4.53 -22.35 -21.97
N SER A 193 -3.30 -22.50 -21.50
CA SER A 193 -2.14 -21.92 -22.17
C SER A 193 -1.89 -22.59 -23.52
N PRO A 194 -1.57 -21.83 -24.58
CA PRO A 194 -1.24 -22.39 -25.90
C PRO A 194 0.06 -23.19 -25.92
N PHE A 195 0.83 -23.12 -24.84
CA PHE A 195 2.10 -23.83 -24.66
C PHE A 195 2.05 -24.72 -23.42
N ILE A 196 2.71 -25.88 -23.51
CA ILE A 196 2.80 -26.80 -22.39
C ILE A 196 3.85 -26.28 -21.41
N VAL A 197 3.41 -25.91 -20.18
CA VAL A 197 4.31 -25.56 -19.09
C VAL A 197 4.95 -26.84 -18.57
N LYS A 198 6.08 -27.26 -19.14
CA LYS A 198 6.90 -28.36 -18.62
C LYS A 198 8.09 -27.79 -17.89
N PHE A 199 8.30 -28.22 -16.67
CA PHE A 199 9.55 -27.97 -15.97
C PHE A 199 10.62 -28.91 -16.50
N GLU A 200 11.64 -28.36 -17.16
CA GLU A 200 12.80 -29.11 -17.62
C GLU A 200 14.05 -28.58 -16.93
N TYR A 201 14.56 -29.32 -15.96
CA TYR A 201 15.79 -28.96 -15.26
C TYR A 201 16.97 -28.72 -16.19
N LYS A 202 17.08 -29.49 -17.28
CA LYS A 202 18.12 -29.32 -18.29
C LYS A 202 18.03 -28.01 -19.10
N SER A 203 16.86 -27.37 -19.10
CA SER A 203 16.61 -26.11 -19.80
C SER A 203 17.01 -24.87 -18.96
N VAL A 204 17.38 -25.03 -17.69
CA VAL A 204 17.86 -23.92 -16.83
C VAL A 204 19.23 -23.47 -17.30
N LYS A 205 19.34 -22.23 -17.79
CA LYS A 205 20.61 -21.64 -18.24
C LYS A 205 20.98 -20.42 -17.38
N PHE A 206 22.25 -20.33 -16.99
CA PHE A 206 22.77 -19.21 -16.21
C PHE A 206 22.59 -17.85 -16.91
N SER A 207 22.65 -17.83 -18.25
CA SER A 207 22.38 -16.62 -19.05
C SER A 207 20.96 -16.08 -18.82
N SER A 208 19.96 -16.96 -18.76
CA SER A 208 18.57 -16.59 -18.48
C SER A 208 18.39 -16.06 -17.05
N LEU A 209 19.08 -16.65 -16.07
CA LEU A 209 19.08 -16.17 -14.69
C LEU A 209 19.66 -14.75 -14.56
N ARG A 210 20.78 -14.50 -15.26
CA ARG A 210 21.42 -13.18 -15.30
C ARG A 210 20.52 -12.12 -15.97
N GLU A 211 19.83 -12.47 -17.05
CA GLU A 211 18.91 -11.57 -17.75
C GLU A 211 17.72 -11.18 -16.86
N ILE A 212 17.13 -12.15 -16.14
CA ILE A 212 16.06 -11.91 -15.16
C ILE A 212 16.56 -10.95 -14.06
N TRP A 213 17.75 -11.16 -13.53
CA TRP A 213 18.26 -10.42 -12.37
C TRP A 213 18.68 -8.99 -12.69
N SER A 214 19.27 -8.77 -13.87
CA SER A 214 19.72 -7.41 -14.25
C SER A 214 18.60 -6.38 -14.32
N LEU A 215 17.39 -6.82 -14.66
CA LEU A 215 16.20 -5.96 -14.75
C LEU A 215 15.57 -5.65 -13.37
N SER A 216 15.88 -6.45 -12.36
CA SER A 216 15.18 -6.43 -11.08
C SER A 216 15.84 -5.55 -10.01
N LEU A 217 17.13 -5.17 -10.18
CA LEU A 217 17.91 -4.53 -9.12
C LEU A 217 17.36 -3.15 -8.69
N SER A 218 16.91 -2.32 -9.63
CA SER A 218 16.31 -1.02 -9.28
C SER A 218 14.96 -1.16 -8.58
N ALA A 219 14.18 -2.18 -9.00
CA ALA A 219 12.90 -2.50 -8.35
C ALA A 219 13.13 -3.05 -6.94
N LEU A 220 14.18 -3.85 -6.73
CA LEU A 220 14.58 -4.39 -5.44
C LEU A 220 14.87 -3.26 -4.44
N LEU A 221 15.68 -2.26 -4.83
CA LEU A 221 15.99 -1.11 -3.96
C LEU A 221 14.73 -0.32 -3.58
N GLY A 222 13.82 -0.13 -4.53
CA GLY A 222 12.53 0.51 -4.26
C GLY A 222 11.66 -0.30 -3.29
N THR A 223 11.67 -1.63 -3.43
CA THR A 223 10.95 -2.54 -2.53
C THR A 223 11.56 -2.55 -1.13
N LEU A 224 12.90 -2.61 -1.01
CA LEU A 224 13.62 -2.48 0.25
C LEU A 224 13.28 -1.18 0.98
N ALA A 225 13.28 -0.06 0.25
CA ALA A 225 12.90 1.23 0.79
C ALA A 225 11.47 1.23 1.35
N ALA A 226 10.53 0.67 0.60
CA ALA A 226 9.13 0.56 1.00
C ALA A 226 8.94 -0.35 2.22
N LEU A 227 9.60 -1.50 2.26
CA LEU A 227 9.55 -2.43 3.38
C LEU A 227 10.14 -1.83 4.65
N LEU A 228 11.33 -1.25 4.56
CA LEU A 228 11.96 -0.59 5.71
C LEU A 228 11.06 0.51 6.27
N PHE A 229 10.48 1.30 5.37
CA PHE A 229 9.64 2.42 5.74
C PHE A 229 8.29 1.99 6.34
N ASN A 230 7.61 1.00 5.78
CA ASN A 230 6.27 0.61 6.24
C ASN A 230 6.32 -0.43 7.37
N GLN A 231 7.13 -1.48 7.22
CA GLN A 231 7.17 -2.60 8.16
C GLN A 231 8.17 -2.38 9.30
N GLY A 232 9.33 -1.79 9.01
CA GLY A 232 10.39 -1.58 9.99
C GLY A 232 9.95 -0.81 11.23
N GLN A 233 9.09 0.18 11.06
CA GLN A 233 8.55 0.98 12.17
C GLN A 233 7.70 0.14 13.12
N ILE A 234 6.75 -0.64 12.59
CA ILE A 234 5.83 -1.47 13.38
C ILE A 234 6.63 -2.54 14.13
N ILE A 235 7.63 -3.15 13.47
CA ILE A 235 8.53 -4.11 14.08
C ILE A 235 9.33 -3.47 15.23
N SER A 236 9.84 -2.25 15.03
CA SER A 236 10.59 -1.53 16.06
C SER A 236 9.72 -1.16 17.26
N VAL A 237 8.50 -0.72 17.04
CA VAL A 237 7.52 -0.47 18.10
C VAL A 237 7.27 -1.73 18.90
N GLY A 238 7.01 -2.86 18.23
CA GLY A 238 6.79 -4.15 18.89
C GLY A 238 7.99 -4.65 19.67
N LYS A 239 9.23 -4.40 19.18
CA LYS A 239 10.46 -4.81 19.88
C LYS A 239 10.81 -3.93 21.07
N ILE A 240 10.61 -2.61 20.96
CA ILE A 240 11.11 -1.64 21.95
C ILE A 240 10.06 -1.36 23.03
N ILE A 241 8.78 -1.25 22.66
CA ILE A 241 7.71 -0.87 23.58
C ILE A 241 6.87 -2.07 23.98
N GLY A 242 6.51 -2.94 23.01
CA GLY A 242 5.73 -4.14 23.26
C GLY A 242 4.59 -4.36 22.26
N THR A 243 4.00 -5.56 22.30
CA THR A 243 3.03 -6.04 21.32
C THR A 243 1.67 -5.33 21.36
N GLU A 244 1.20 -4.93 22.54
CA GLU A 244 -0.05 -4.17 22.67
C GLU A 244 0.01 -2.83 21.95
N THR A 245 1.17 -2.16 22.01
CA THR A 245 1.37 -0.86 21.40
C THR A 245 1.46 -0.94 19.88
N VAL A 246 1.80 -2.12 19.34
CA VAL A 246 1.75 -2.37 17.89
C VAL A 246 0.36 -2.13 17.34
N THR A 247 -0.67 -2.57 18.04
CA THR A 247 -2.07 -2.35 17.65
C THR A 247 -2.38 -0.87 17.54
N ILE A 248 -1.98 -0.09 18.55
CA ILE A 248 -2.23 1.36 18.60
C ILE A 248 -1.48 2.10 17.48
N TYR A 249 -0.26 1.65 17.16
CA TYR A 249 0.57 2.28 16.13
C TYR A 249 0.18 1.88 14.69
N ALA A 250 -0.17 0.61 14.48
CA ALA A 250 -0.43 0.07 13.14
C ALA A 250 -1.80 0.49 12.57
N ILE A 251 -2.82 0.68 13.41
CA ILE A 251 -4.17 1.04 12.94
C ILE A 251 -4.18 2.38 12.18
N PRO A 252 -3.59 3.49 12.68
CA PRO A 252 -3.46 4.73 11.92
C PRO A 252 -2.71 4.58 10.60
N ILE A 253 -1.60 3.83 10.59
CA ILE A 253 -0.81 3.56 9.36
C ILE A 253 -1.66 2.83 8.32
N MET A 254 -2.44 1.87 8.75
CA MET A 254 -3.31 1.10 7.87
C MET A 254 -4.35 2.00 7.18
N LEU A 255 -4.98 2.93 7.90
CA LEU A 255 -5.91 3.90 7.32
C LEU A 255 -5.22 4.82 6.30
N LEU A 256 -4.02 5.32 6.61
CA LEU A 256 -3.23 6.13 5.67
C LEU A 256 -2.78 5.33 4.45
N THR A 257 -2.49 4.05 4.62
CA THR A 257 -2.17 3.14 3.50
C THR A 257 -3.36 2.99 2.55
N TYR A 258 -4.58 2.84 3.07
CA TYR A 258 -5.79 2.81 2.24
C TYR A 258 -6.03 4.14 1.54
N GLY A 259 -5.81 5.27 2.20
CA GLY A 259 -5.82 6.59 1.57
C GLY A 259 -4.80 6.73 0.43
N SER A 260 -3.59 6.20 0.64
CA SER A 260 -2.55 6.15 -0.40
C SER A 260 -2.94 5.27 -1.60
N MET A 261 -3.65 4.16 -1.37
CA MET A 261 -4.12 3.29 -2.46
C MET A 261 -5.08 4.02 -3.40
N VAL A 262 -5.98 4.86 -2.88
CA VAL A 262 -6.89 5.66 -3.71
C VAL A 262 -6.11 6.53 -4.68
N THR A 263 -5.10 7.25 -4.19
CA THR A 263 -4.24 8.09 -5.05
C THR A 263 -3.37 7.26 -5.98
N ALA A 264 -2.89 6.09 -5.56
CA ALA A 264 -2.04 5.21 -6.35
C ALA A 264 -2.75 4.67 -7.61
N TYR A 265 -4.05 4.39 -7.53
CA TYR A 265 -4.84 3.98 -8.70
C TYR A 265 -4.90 5.08 -9.76
N ILE A 266 -5.09 6.32 -9.33
CA ILE A 266 -5.13 7.48 -10.25
C ILE A 266 -3.74 7.72 -10.86
N THR A 267 -2.69 7.61 -10.05
CA THR A 267 -1.33 7.90 -10.49
C THR A 267 -0.65 6.75 -11.24
N GLY A 268 -1.26 5.59 -11.33
CA GLY A 268 -0.70 4.41 -12.01
C GLY A 268 -0.36 4.63 -13.49
N ALA A 269 -1.17 5.40 -14.19
CA ALA A 269 -0.98 5.70 -15.62
C ALA A 269 0.12 6.74 -15.91
N PHE A 270 0.59 7.50 -14.92
CA PHE A 270 1.51 8.62 -15.16
C PHE A 270 2.91 8.17 -15.65
N LYS A 271 3.37 6.99 -15.26
CA LYS A 271 4.66 6.46 -15.72
C LYS A 271 4.68 6.19 -17.22
N PRO A 272 3.76 5.39 -17.81
CA PRO A 272 3.75 5.17 -19.26
C PRO A 272 3.40 6.45 -20.05
N MET A 273 2.53 7.31 -19.53
CA MET A 273 2.23 8.59 -20.18
C MET A 273 3.47 9.49 -20.26
N ALA A 274 4.26 9.57 -19.19
CA ALA A 274 5.50 10.34 -19.18
C ALA A 274 6.54 9.78 -20.15
N SER A 275 6.72 8.46 -20.22
CA SER A 275 7.60 7.81 -21.20
C SER A 275 7.19 8.12 -22.63
N HIS A 276 5.90 8.04 -22.95
CA HIS A 276 5.38 8.34 -24.28
C HIS A 276 5.61 9.80 -24.68
N MET A 277 5.25 10.74 -23.78
CA MET A 277 5.43 12.18 -24.04
C MET A 277 6.91 12.57 -24.15
N GLN A 278 7.79 11.91 -23.41
CA GLN A 278 9.23 12.10 -23.53
C GLN A 278 9.77 11.63 -24.88
N ALA A 279 9.35 10.46 -25.35
CA ALA A 279 9.74 9.93 -26.65
C ALA A 279 9.33 10.88 -27.80
N LEU A 280 8.20 11.58 -27.67
CA LEU A 280 7.71 12.57 -28.61
C LEU A 280 8.27 13.99 -28.38
N ASN A 281 9.19 14.19 -27.41
CA ASN A 281 9.72 15.51 -26.99
C ASN A 281 8.66 16.54 -26.59
N GLU A 282 7.50 16.12 -26.10
CA GLU A 282 6.36 16.97 -25.76
C GLU A 282 6.49 17.62 -24.36
N LYS A 283 7.52 18.45 -24.18
CA LYS A 283 7.88 19.07 -22.88
C LYS A 283 6.72 19.80 -22.22
N LYS A 284 5.93 20.59 -22.99
CA LYS A 284 4.77 21.32 -22.44
C LYS A 284 3.68 20.41 -21.91
N LYS A 285 3.44 19.26 -22.56
CA LYS A 285 2.47 18.28 -22.08
C LYS A 285 2.96 17.58 -20.80
N LEU A 286 4.28 17.26 -20.71
CA LEU A 286 4.88 16.74 -19.49
C LEU A 286 4.73 17.70 -18.30
N GLN A 287 4.93 19.02 -18.52
CA GLN A 287 4.71 20.04 -17.49
C GLN A 287 3.26 20.05 -17.00
N LYS A 288 2.31 20.17 -17.95
CA LYS A 288 0.86 20.15 -17.63
C LYS A 288 0.44 18.86 -16.92
N LEU A 289 0.96 17.71 -17.35
CA LEU A 289 0.67 16.42 -16.75
C LEU A 289 1.18 16.36 -15.30
N ASN A 290 2.40 16.83 -15.02
CA ASN A 290 2.95 16.82 -13.67
C ASN A 290 2.16 17.74 -12.74
N ILE A 291 1.95 19.02 -13.14
CA ILE A 291 1.20 19.98 -12.31
C ILE A 291 -0.22 19.52 -12.06
N GLY A 292 -0.94 19.08 -13.09
CA GLY A 292 -2.33 18.61 -12.98
C GLY A 292 -2.46 17.34 -12.13
N GLY A 293 -1.54 16.40 -12.32
CA GLY A 293 -1.52 15.17 -11.55
C GLY A 293 -1.24 15.40 -10.06
N VAL A 294 -0.26 16.25 -9.74
CA VAL A 294 0.04 16.63 -8.34
C VAL A 294 -1.13 17.39 -7.74
N LYS A 295 -1.75 18.33 -8.47
CA LYS A 295 -2.95 19.06 -8.03
C LYS A 295 -4.09 18.11 -7.63
N ILE A 296 -4.43 17.15 -8.51
CA ILE A 296 -5.51 16.19 -8.25
C ILE A 296 -5.16 15.31 -7.04
N SER A 297 -3.92 14.80 -6.96
CA SER A 297 -3.48 13.98 -5.83
C SER A 297 -3.48 14.78 -4.53
N PHE A 298 -3.15 16.07 -4.57
CA PHE A 298 -3.16 16.95 -3.40
C PHE A 298 -4.59 17.27 -2.94
N ILE A 299 -5.53 17.48 -3.86
CA ILE A 299 -6.96 17.62 -3.52
C ILE A 299 -7.42 16.44 -2.69
N ILE A 300 -7.11 15.20 -3.13
CA ILE A 300 -7.57 13.99 -2.43
C ILE A 300 -6.84 13.83 -1.08
N SER A 301 -5.52 13.97 -1.05
CA SER A 301 -4.76 13.78 0.20
C SER A 301 -5.06 14.85 1.24
N LEU A 302 -5.32 16.08 0.80
CA LEU A 302 -5.70 17.19 1.69
C LEU A 302 -7.09 16.95 2.30
N PHE A 303 -8.06 16.49 1.52
CA PHE A 303 -9.37 16.09 2.03
C PHE A 303 -9.25 15.03 3.11
N ILE A 304 -8.52 13.94 2.80
CA ILE A 304 -8.28 12.86 3.75
C ILE A 304 -7.63 13.39 5.04
N ALA A 305 -6.64 14.29 4.89
CA ALA A 305 -5.93 14.86 6.02
C ALA A 305 -6.84 15.70 6.92
N VAL A 306 -7.61 16.60 6.34
CA VAL A 306 -8.49 17.49 7.09
C VAL A 306 -9.59 16.69 7.81
N ILE A 307 -10.19 15.69 7.14
CA ILE A 307 -11.19 14.82 7.76
C ILE A 307 -10.57 13.95 8.85
N ALA A 308 -9.37 13.39 8.65
CA ALA A 308 -8.69 12.59 9.66
C ALA A 308 -8.35 13.38 10.92
N ILE A 309 -7.89 14.62 10.78
CA ILE A 309 -7.63 15.52 11.91
C ILE A 309 -8.94 15.88 12.64
N ALA A 310 -9.97 16.21 11.87
CA ALA A 310 -11.22 16.69 12.44
C ALA A 310 -12.04 15.61 13.14
N PHE A 311 -12.14 14.45 12.51
CA PHE A 311 -13.03 13.37 12.93
C PHE A 311 -12.31 12.08 13.35
N GLY A 312 -10.99 12.04 13.39
CA GLY A 312 -10.23 10.83 13.72
C GLY A 312 -10.56 10.26 15.09
N HIS A 313 -10.67 11.10 16.12
CA HIS A 313 -10.99 10.63 17.47
C HIS A 313 -12.40 10.03 17.59
N PRO A 314 -13.51 10.72 17.21
CA PRO A 314 -14.83 10.10 17.21
C PRO A 314 -14.93 8.91 16.26
N PHE A 315 -14.24 8.92 15.11
CA PHE A 315 -14.19 7.79 14.20
C PHE A 315 -13.62 6.54 14.89
N PHE A 316 -12.47 6.62 15.55
CA PHE A 316 -11.90 5.47 16.25
C PHE A 316 -12.80 4.95 17.36
N LYS A 317 -13.41 5.83 18.15
CA LYS A 317 -14.35 5.43 19.19
C LYS A 317 -15.55 4.65 18.65
N ILE A 318 -16.12 5.10 17.53
CA ILE A 318 -17.26 4.46 16.88
C ILE A 318 -16.82 3.18 16.18
N TRP A 319 -15.74 3.24 15.41
CA TRP A 319 -15.29 2.14 14.59
C TRP A 319 -14.77 0.94 15.38
N LEU A 320 -14.10 1.21 16.51
CA LEU A 320 -13.53 0.18 17.37
C LEU A 320 -14.32 -0.04 18.66
N HIS A 321 -15.58 0.41 18.72
CA HIS A 321 -16.42 0.37 19.93
C HIS A 321 -16.63 -1.05 20.50
N ALA A 322 -16.57 -2.07 19.63
CA ALA A 322 -16.73 -3.47 20.03
C ALA A 322 -15.53 -4.00 20.84
N SER A 323 -14.38 -3.33 20.80
CA SER A 323 -13.20 -3.72 21.56
C SER A 323 -13.27 -3.20 22.98
N LYS A 324 -13.41 -4.11 23.96
CA LYS A 324 -13.44 -3.80 25.38
C LYS A 324 -12.09 -3.45 25.97
N ASP A 325 -10.98 -3.81 25.28
CA ASP A 325 -9.61 -3.66 25.76
C ASP A 325 -8.99 -2.29 25.45
N LEU A 326 -9.72 -1.43 24.69
CA LEU A 326 -9.26 -0.09 24.39
C LEU A 326 -9.74 0.92 25.45
N SER A 327 -8.80 1.57 26.10
CA SER A 327 -9.06 2.66 27.04
C SER A 327 -9.31 4.00 26.32
N SER A 328 -9.84 4.98 27.02
CA SER A 328 -9.95 6.35 26.50
C SER A 328 -8.60 6.95 26.09
N ALA A 329 -7.52 6.59 26.80
CA ALA A 329 -6.17 6.99 26.46
C ALA A 329 -5.70 6.37 25.14
N ASP A 330 -6.05 5.10 24.86
CA ASP A 330 -5.70 4.43 23.59
C ASP A 330 -6.36 5.13 22.40
N PHE A 331 -7.63 5.54 22.50
CA PHE A 331 -8.31 6.31 21.45
C PHE A 331 -7.66 7.67 21.20
N ALA A 332 -7.21 8.34 22.27
CA ALA A 332 -6.45 9.58 22.14
C ALA A 332 -5.11 9.35 21.45
N MET A 333 -4.39 8.27 21.81
CA MET A 333 -3.13 7.90 21.16
C MET A 333 -3.31 7.58 19.68
N LEU A 334 -4.30 6.77 19.30
CA LEU A 334 -4.66 6.47 17.91
C LEU A 334 -4.89 7.76 17.10
N SER A 335 -5.68 8.68 17.65
CA SER A 335 -6.00 9.95 16.99
C SER A 335 -4.78 10.87 16.85
N ASN A 336 -3.96 10.98 17.90
CA ASN A 336 -2.77 11.82 17.87
C ASN A 336 -1.72 11.27 16.89
N ILE A 337 -1.49 9.95 16.86
CA ILE A 337 -0.60 9.31 15.89
C ILE A 337 -1.11 9.57 14.46
N LEU A 338 -2.41 9.39 14.21
CA LEU A 338 -3.01 9.69 12.92
C LEU A 338 -2.80 11.16 12.53
N THR A 339 -3.03 12.08 13.46
CA THR A 339 -2.86 13.54 13.24
C THR A 339 -1.40 13.89 12.88
N ILE A 340 -0.42 13.33 13.59
CA ILE A 340 1.00 13.56 13.27
C ILE A 340 1.34 13.04 11.89
N MET A 341 0.94 11.81 11.58
CA MET A 341 1.29 11.16 10.31
C MET A 341 0.58 11.80 9.10
N VAL A 342 -0.67 12.24 9.27
CA VAL A 342 -1.46 12.75 8.16
C VAL A 342 -0.92 14.07 7.62
N VAL A 343 -0.18 14.84 8.41
CA VAL A 343 0.50 16.07 7.95
C VAL A 343 1.56 15.73 6.89
N GLY A 344 2.40 14.73 7.18
CA GLY A 344 3.36 14.23 6.19
C GLY A 344 2.68 13.60 4.97
N PHE A 345 1.63 12.81 5.22
CA PHE A 345 0.82 12.18 4.18
C PHE A 345 0.24 13.20 3.18
N ALA A 346 -0.34 14.29 3.68
CA ALA A 346 -1.00 15.30 2.85
C ALA A 346 -0.09 15.84 1.76
N VAL A 347 1.17 16.14 2.08
CA VAL A 347 2.13 16.72 1.14
C VAL A 347 3.02 15.69 0.44
N GLY A 348 3.24 14.54 1.07
CA GLY A 348 4.10 13.49 0.52
C GLY A 348 3.42 12.65 -0.56
N VAL A 349 2.17 12.27 -0.37
CA VAL A 349 1.42 11.42 -1.31
C VAL A 349 1.22 12.06 -2.69
N PRO A 350 0.96 13.36 -2.84
CA PRO A 350 0.88 14.00 -4.15
C PRO A 350 2.14 13.82 -5.00
N GLN A 351 3.30 13.74 -4.38
CA GLN A 351 4.57 13.56 -5.08
C GLN A 351 4.78 12.15 -5.65
N ASN A 352 3.88 11.21 -5.38
CA ASN A 352 3.84 9.93 -6.11
C ASN A 352 3.66 10.14 -7.63
N VAL A 353 3.01 11.21 -8.06
CA VAL A 353 2.93 11.61 -9.47
C VAL A 353 4.32 11.93 -10.01
N SER A 354 5.04 12.85 -9.36
CA SER A 354 6.39 13.23 -9.77
C SER A 354 7.36 12.05 -9.77
N THR A 355 7.29 11.15 -8.76
CA THR A 355 8.13 9.94 -8.71
C THR A 355 7.83 8.96 -9.83
N LYS A 356 6.54 8.75 -10.19
CA LYS A 356 6.13 7.93 -11.33
C LYS A 356 6.60 8.52 -12.64
N MET A 357 6.43 9.82 -12.85
CA MET A 357 6.86 10.53 -14.05
C MET A 357 8.39 10.53 -14.19
N LEU A 358 9.14 10.83 -13.11
CA LEU A 358 10.60 10.72 -13.10
C LEU A 358 11.06 9.30 -13.45
N SER A 359 10.40 8.28 -12.92
CA SER A 359 10.70 6.89 -13.28
C SER A 359 10.36 6.57 -14.74
N GLY A 360 9.39 7.26 -15.34
CA GLY A 360 9.02 7.14 -16.75
C GLY A 360 10.02 7.80 -17.69
N ILE A 361 10.83 8.74 -17.22
CA ILE A 361 11.88 9.45 -17.98
C ILE A 361 13.29 8.98 -17.61
N ASP A 362 13.44 7.69 -17.29
CA ASP A 362 14.70 7.00 -16.97
C ASP A 362 15.47 7.52 -15.74
N LYS A 363 14.79 8.25 -14.84
CA LYS A 363 15.33 8.68 -13.54
C LYS A 363 14.94 7.76 -12.38
N GLN A 364 14.63 6.50 -12.66
CA GLN A 364 14.19 5.50 -11.69
C GLN A 364 15.22 5.24 -10.58
N TRP A 365 16.52 5.25 -10.91
CA TRP A 365 17.60 5.09 -9.93
C TRP A 365 17.64 6.22 -8.90
N PHE A 366 17.47 7.46 -9.34
CA PHE A 366 17.35 8.61 -8.45
C PHE A 366 16.17 8.44 -7.49
N VAL A 367 15.00 8.08 -8.01
CA VAL A 367 13.79 7.87 -7.19
C VAL A 367 14.01 6.75 -6.18
N ALA A 368 14.61 5.63 -6.58
CA ALA A 368 14.89 4.50 -5.70
C ALA A 368 15.88 4.87 -4.58
N PHE A 369 16.99 5.53 -4.94
CA PHE A 369 18.03 5.92 -3.99
C PHE A 369 17.53 6.95 -2.98
N VAL A 370 16.83 8.00 -3.43
CA VAL A 370 16.23 9.01 -2.55
C VAL A 370 15.19 8.38 -1.63
N SER A 371 14.38 7.46 -2.15
CA SER A 371 13.37 6.77 -1.33
C SER A 371 14.02 5.92 -0.26
N LEU A 372 15.10 5.20 -0.59
CA LEU A 372 15.83 4.36 0.37
C LEU A 372 16.53 5.21 1.45
N ALA A 373 17.28 6.23 1.03
CA ALA A 373 17.96 7.14 1.95
C ALA A 373 16.98 7.81 2.91
N ALA A 374 15.88 8.31 2.38
CA ALA A 374 14.83 8.93 3.18
C ALA A 374 14.18 7.92 4.15
N SER A 375 13.96 6.68 3.72
CA SER A 375 13.41 5.63 4.60
C SER A 375 14.36 5.30 5.76
N ILE A 376 15.66 5.22 5.49
CA ILE A 376 16.69 5.00 6.52
C ILE A 376 16.72 6.17 7.51
N VAL A 377 16.77 7.41 6.98
CA VAL A 377 16.81 8.63 7.83
C VAL A 377 15.58 8.70 8.73
N GLY A 378 14.37 8.49 8.18
CA GLY A 378 13.14 8.56 8.96
C GLY A 378 13.02 7.44 9.98
N PHE A 379 13.45 6.25 9.62
CA PHE A 379 13.50 5.12 10.53
C PHE A 379 14.46 5.38 11.71
N CYS A 380 15.69 5.83 11.43
CA CYS A 380 16.66 6.19 12.45
C CYS A 380 16.19 7.36 13.33
N LEU A 381 15.61 8.41 12.71
CA LEU A 381 15.04 9.53 13.44
C LEU A 381 13.90 9.09 14.34
N GLY A 382 12.99 8.26 13.84
CA GLY A 382 11.88 7.71 14.62
C GLY A 382 12.35 6.92 15.84
N ILE A 383 13.33 6.02 15.67
CA ILE A 383 13.95 5.27 16.79
C ILE A 383 14.63 6.22 17.77
N LEU A 384 15.40 7.19 17.28
CA LEU A 384 16.07 8.17 18.12
C LEU A 384 15.08 8.95 18.99
N LEU A 385 14.01 9.47 18.36
CA LEU A 385 12.98 10.21 19.08
C LEU A 385 12.24 9.30 20.07
N MET A 386 11.97 8.05 19.72
CA MET A 386 11.29 7.09 20.59
C MET A 386 12.13 6.72 21.82
N LEU A 387 13.46 6.59 21.67
CA LEU A 387 14.36 6.13 22.74
C LEU A 387 14.95 7.27 23.58
N LYS A 388 15.19 8.44 22.97
CA LYS A 388 15.93 9.54 23.60
C LYS A 388 15.07 10.69 24.07
N THR A 389 13.77 10.66 23.76
CA THR A 389 12.80 11.68 24.18
C THR A 389 11.60 11.05 24.88
N ASN A 390 10.82 11.86 25.59
CA ASN A 390 9.57 11.42 26.24
C ASN A 390 8.42 11.22 25.25
N LEU A 391 8.68 11.21 23.94
CA LEU A 391 7.65 11.09 22.91
C LEU A 391 7.15 9.64 22.75
N GLY A 392 7.93 8.63 23.12
CA GLY A 392 7.50 7.23 22.98
C GLY A 392 7.00 6.91 21.56
N LEU A 393 5.78 6.39 21.44
CA LEU A 393 5.16 6.07 20.14
C LEU A 393 5.07 7.27 19.19
N TYR A 394 4.85 8.46 19.72
CA TYR A 394 4.76 9.68 18.91
C TYR A 394 6.09 10.00 18.23
N GLY A 395 7.22 9.66 18.84
CA GLY A 395 8.55 9.84 18.24
C GLY A 395 8.70 9.08 16.92
N MET A 396 8.22 7.84 16.86
CA MET A 396 8.22 7.06 15.61
C MET A 396 7.29 7.68 14.55
N ALA A 397 6.11 8.16 14.96
CA ALA A 397 5.17 8.84 14.07
C ALA A 397 5.74 10.14 13.50
N VAL A 398 6.45 10.93 14.33
CA VAL A 398 7.13 12.16 13.91
C VAL A 398 8.26 11.84 12.91
N GLY A 399 9.07 10.81 13.18
CA GLY A 399 10.10 10.35 12.24
C GLY A 399 9.52 10.02 10.86
N TRP A 400 8.42 9.28 10.84
CA TRP A 400 7.68 8.95 9.61
C TRP A 400 7.16 10.20 8.88
N ALA A 401 6.44 11.06 9.60
CA ALA A 401 5.85 12.27 9.04
C ALA A 401 6.90 13.23 8.48
N THR A 402 8.02 13.40 9.18
CA THR A 402 9.13 14.30 8.77
C THR A 402 9.70 13.88 7.42
N VAL A 403 9.92 12.59 7.20
CA VAL A 403 10.46 12.09 5.93
C VAL A 403 9.49 12.31 4.77
N PHE A 404 8.21 12.03 4.99
CA PHE A 404 7.17 12.32 3.98
C PHE A 404 7.10 13.81 3.67
N PHE A 405 7.16 14.64 4.70
CA PHE A 405 7.13 16.09 4.55
C PHE A 405 8.34 16.57 3.75
N VAL A 406 9.56 16.19 4.13
CA VAL A 406 10.79 16.60 3.45
C VAL A 406 10.80 16.12 1.99
N LYS A 407 10.47 14.87 1.73
CA LYS A 407 10.35 14.36 0.35
C LYS A 407 9.28 15.09 -0.44
N GLY A 408 8.14 15.37 0.19
CA GLY A 408 6.96 15.96 -0.44
C GLY A 408 7.08 17.45 -0.72
N VAL A 409 7.79 18.19 0.12
CA VAL A 409 7.92 19.65 -0.03
C VAL A 409 9.21 20.04 -0.74
N LEU A 410 10.31 19.34 -0.46
CA LEU A 410 11.63 19.75 -0.94
C LEU A 410 12.15 18.87 -2.08
N VAL A 411 12.37 17.57 -1.81
CA VAL A 411 13.19 16.74 -2.71
C VAL A 411 12.53 16.51 -4.07
N PHE A 412 11.35 15.94 -4.08
CA PHE A 412 10.67 15.60 -5.34
C PHE A 412 10.12 16.82 -6.09
N PRO A 413 9.53 17.85 -5.45
CA PRO A 413 9.13 19.06 -6.15
C PRO A 413 10.30 19.78 -6.84
N ILE A 414 11.42 19.98 -6.14
CA ILE A 414 12.60 20.63 -6.70
C ILE A 414 13.13 19.86 -7.91
N LYS A 415 13.24 18.53 -7.78
CA LYS A 415 13.74 17.68 -8.85
C LYS A 415 12.79 17.61 -10.05
N ALA A 416 11.47 17.55 -9.80
CA ALA A 416 10.47 17.62 -10.84
C ALA A 416 10.49 18.97 -11.58
N CYS A 417 10.55 20.06 -10.85
CA CYS A 417 10.67 21.39 -11.43
C CYS A 417 11.91 21.51 -12.34
N HIS A 418 13.06 21.01 -11.88
CA HIS A 418 14.29 21.01 -12.66
C HIS A 418 14.18 20.18 -13.96
N HIS A 419 13.71 18.92 -13.87
CA HIS A 419 13.64 18.05 -15.05
C HIS A 419 12.56 18.41 -16.05
N PHE A 420 11.43 18.94 -15.56
CA PHE A 420 10.32 19.33 -16.43
C PHE A 420 10.39 20.82 -16.82
N ASN A 421 11.45 21.54 -16.44
CA ASN A 421 11.60 22.99 -16.68
C ASN A 421 10.39 23.79 -16.19
N ILE A 422 9.92 23.53 -14.97
CA ILE A 422 8.82 24.23 -14.33
C ILE A 422 9.40 25.23 -13.32
N SER A 423 8.99 26.48 -13.35
CA SER A 423 9.34 27.43 -12.29
C SER A 423 8.73 26.99 -10.96
N PRO A 424 9.50 26.93 -9.85
CA PRO A 424 8.99 26.50 -8.54
C PRO A 424 7.78 27.34 -8.08
N LEU A 425 7.79 28.64 -8.32
CA LEU A 425 6.67 29.51 -7.97
C LEU A 425 5.40 29.18 -8.76
N HIS A 426 5.54 28.89 -10.06
CA HIS A 426 4.45 28.47 -10.94
C HIS A 426 3.89 27.11 -10.48
N TYR A 427 4.78 26.20 -10.12
CA TYR A 427 4.39 24.88 -9.58
C TYR A 427 3.55 25.01 -8.31
N ILE A 428 4.00 25.81 -7.33
CA ILE A 428 3.27 26.05 -6.08
C ILE A 428 1.92 26.73 -6.37
N LYS A 429 1.90 27.77 -7.18
CA LYS A 429 0.68 28.53 -7.50
C LYS A 429 -0.39 27.67 -8.19
N GLN A 430 0.00 26.71 -9.05
CA GLN A 430 -0.95 25.90 -9.80
C GLN A 430 -1.29 24.56 -9.15
N ALA A 431 -0.32 23.89 -8.50
CA ALA A 431 -0.55 22.56 -7.93
C ALA A 431 -1.03 22.61 -6.48
N TYR A 432 -0.56 23.59 -5.68
CA TYR A 432 -0.84 23.59 -4.24
C TYR A 432 -1.80 24.68 -3.77
N LEU A 433 -1.68 25.90 -4.29
CA LEU A 433 -2.48 27.03 -3.79
C LEU A 433 -4.00 26.84 -3.96
N PRO A 434 -4.52 26.40 -5.11
CA PRO A 434 -5.97 26.21 -5.26
C PRO A 434 -6.55 25.14 -4.32
N PRO A 435 -5.92 23.94 -4.14
CA PRO A 435 -6.41 22.99 -3.16
C PRO A 435 -6.31 23.48 -1.70
N LEU A 436 -5.31 24.30 -1.36
CA LEU A 436 -5.20 24.88 -0.02
C LEU A 436 -6.36 25.84 0.29
N ILE A 437 -6.80 26.63 -0.69
CA ILE A 437 -7.99 27.49 -0.55
C ILE A 437 -9.24 26.65 -0.29
N ALA A 438 -9.45 25.59 -1.11
CA ALA A 438 -10.56 24.69 -0.91
C ALA A 438 -10.52 23.96 0.45
N GLY A 439 -9.30 23.57 0.90
CA GLY A 439 -9.06 22.99 2.22
C GLY A 439 -9.36 23.96 3.37
N GLY A 440 -9.00 25.24 3.20
CA GLY A 440 -9.34 26.29 4.17
C GLY A 440 -10.85 26.48 4.34
N ILE A 441 -11.60 26.50 3.23
CA ILE A 441 -13.07 26.53 3.26
C ILE A 441 -13.62 25.30 4.01
N LEU A 442 -13.07 24.11 3.72
CA LEU A 442 -13.48 22.88 4.39
C LEU A 442 -13.25 22.97 5.91
N ILE A 443 -12.13 23.52 6.38
CA ILE A 443 -11.82 23.68 7.80
C ILE A 443 -12.86 24.59 8.48
N VAL A 444 -13.23 25.71 7.84
CA VAL A 444 -14.26 26.61 8.35
C VAL A 444 -15.61 25.91 8.47
N ILE A 445 -16.00 25.15 7.45
CA ILE A 445 -17.25 24.39 7.46
C ILE A 445 -17.25 23.32 8.55
N ILE A 446 -16.15 22.59 8.75
CA ILE A 446 -16.02 21.62 9.84
C ILE A 446 -16.19 22.28 11.20
N PHE A 447 -15.61 23.47 11.39
CA PHE A 447 -15.77 24.20 12.63
C PHE A 447 -17.23 24.57 12.90
N LEU A 448 -17.98 24.96 11.86
CA LEU A 448 -19.41 25.26 11.98
C LEU A 448 -20.23 23.98 12.26
N ILE A 449 -19.93 22.88 11.56
CA ILE A 449 -20.62 21.59 11.78
C ILE A 449 -20.43 21.13 13.23
N LYS A 450 -19.21 21.19 13.76
CA LYS A 450 -18.91 20.77 15.13
C LYS A 450 -19.60 21.62 16.20
N LYS A 451 -20.01 22.83 15.90
CA LYS A 451 -20.82 23.66 16.80
C LYS A 451 -22.30 23.24 16.86
N VAL A 452 -22.80 22.64 15.77
CA VAL A 452 -24.23 22.32 15.60
C VAL A 452 -24.51 20.83 15.83
N LEU A 453 -23.58 19.96 15.39
CA LEU A 453 -23.74 18.51 15.44
C LEU A 453 -22.70 17.90 16.37
N ASP A 454 -23.16 17.16 17.38
CA ASP A 454 -22.26 16.31 18.17
C ASP A 454 -21.87 15.07 17.34
N SER A 455 -20.57 14.94 17.04
CA SER A 455 -20.01 13.86 16.25
C SER A 455 -19.77 12.57 17.05
N SER A 456 -20.41 12.39 18.19
CA SER A 456 -20.21 11.25 19.10
C SER A 456 -20.89 9.96 18.63
N SER A 457 -21.85 10.04 17.69
CA SER A 457 -22.64 8.91 17.19
C SER A 457 -22.33 8.63 15.71
N PHE A 458 -22.51 7.36 15.29
CA PHE A 458 -22.43 6.98 13.87
C PHE A 458 -23.45 7.73 13.01
N ILE A 459 -24.65 7.97 13.56
CA ILE A 459 -25.75 8.67 12.88
C ILE A 459 -25.40 10.14 12.59
N SER A 460 -24.59 10.78 13.41
CA SER A 460 -24.17 12.18 13.22
C SER A 460 -22.83 12.29 12.48
N LEU A 461 -21.92 11.35 12.68
CA LEU A 461 -20.58 11.37 12.07
C LEU A 461 -20.64 11.19 10.54
N PHE A 462 -21.40 10.18 10.07
CA PHE A 462 -21.47 9.87 8.65
C PHE A 462 -22.07 11.01 7.80
N PRO A 463 -23.24 11.59 8.17
CA PRO A 463 -23.76 12.76 7.45
C PRO A 463 -22.82 13.97 7.51
N SER A 464 -22.13 14.19 8.63
CA SER A 464 -21.15 15.28 8.74
C SER A 464 -19.99 15.13 7.74
N ILE A 465 -19.43 13.93 7.62
CA ILE A 465 -18.37 13.65 6.63
C ILE A 465 -18.92 13.78 5.20
N LEU A 466 -20.13 13.29 4.92
CA LEU A 466 -20.76 13.41 3.62
C LEU A 466 -21.00 14.90 3.25
N LEU A 467 -21.49 15.70 4.16
CA LEU A 467 -21.66 17.15 3.96
C LEU A 467 -20.30 17.83 3.69
N CYS A 468 -19.26 17.48 4.46
CA CYS A 468 -17.90 17.96 4.21
C CYS A 468 -17.41 17.58 2.81
N MET A 469 -17.69 16.36 2.34
CA MET A 469 -17.31 15.89 1.02
C MET A 469 -18.02 16.69 -0.08
N ILE A 470 -19.32 16.94 0.05
CA ILE A 470 -20.09 17.75 -0.90
C ILE A 470 -19.55 19.19 -0.97
N VAL A 471 -19.39 19.84 0.18
CA VAL A 471 -18.86 21.22 0.24
C VAL A 471 -17.46 21.30 -0.33
N TYR A 472 -16.61 20.31 -0.02
CA TYR A 472 -15.27 20.26 -0.57
C TYR A 472 -15.27 20.06 -2.08
N ALA A 473 -16.12 19.18 -2.61
CA ALA A 473 -16.27 18.97 -4.05
C ALA A 473 -16.72 20.25 -4.77
N ILE A 474 -17.66 20.99 -4.19
CA ILE A 474 -18.12 22.29 -4.68
C ILE A 474 -16.95 23.30 -4.66
N SER A 475 -16.20 23.38 -3.56
CA SER A 475 -15.05 24.28 -3.44
C SER A 475 -13.95 23.93 -4.47
N VAL A 476 -13.68 22.64 -4.69
CA VAL A 476 -12.74 22.17 -5.71
C VAL A 476 -13.22 22.56 -7.13
N TYR A 477 -14.51 22.41 -7.41
CA TYR A 477 -15.08 22.80 -8.71
C TYR A 477 -14.87 24.30 -8.99
N PHE A 478 -15.09 25.16 -8.02
CA PHE A 478 -14.95 26.60 -8.22
C PHE A 478 -13.50 27.08 -8.24
N PHE A 479 -12.65 26.61 -7.33
CA PHE A 479 -11.31 27.15 -7.10
C PHE A 479 -10.17 26.33 -7.73
N CYS A 480 -10.34 25.01 -7.90
CA CYS A 480 -9.24 24.16 -8.37
C CYS A 480 -9.31 23.85 -9.86
N LEU A 481 -10.49 23.86 -10.49
CA LEU A 481 -10.65 23.46 -11.89
C LEU A 481 -10.54 24.66 -12.82
N SER A 482 -9.72 24.51 -13.88
CA SER A 482 -9.67 25.45 -15.00
C SER A 482 -10.93 25.36 -15.85
N GLN A 483 -11.19 26.35 -16.70
CA GLN A 483 -12.35 26.32 -17.60
C GLN A 483 -12.32 25.11 -18.55
N GLU A 484 -11.13 24.73 -19.04
CA GLU A 484 -10.96 23.53 -19.88
C GLU A 484 -11.29 22.24 -19.11
N GLU A 485 -10.87 22.14 -17.83
CA GLU A 485 -11.17 20.99 -16.97
C GLU A 485 -12.68 20.92 -16.65
N LYS A 486 -13.32 22.05 -16.40
CA LYS A 486 -14.77 22.14 -16.20
C LYS A 486 -15.55 21.65 -17.44
N MET A 487 -15.19 22.15 -18.63
CA MET A 487 -15.83 21.71 -19.87
C MET A 487 -15.68 20.20 -20.12
N ARG A 488 -14.50 19.63 -19.84
CA ARG A 488 -14.29 18.18 -19.96
C ARG A 488 -15.19 17.39 -19.01
N LEU A 489 -15.36 17.83 -17.76
CA LEU A 489 -16.27 17.20 -16.81
C LEU A 489 -17.73 17.26 -17.29
N TRP A 490 -18.19 18.39 -17.82
CA TRP A 490 -19.52 18.54 -18.37
C TRP A 490 -19.77 17.59 -19.55
N ASN A 491 -18.76 17.40 -20.42
CA ASN A 491 -18.83 16.46 -21.53
C ASN A 491 -18.91 14.99 -21.08
N ILE A 492 -18.20 14.62 -20.00
CA ILE A 492 -18.23 13.27 -19.43
C ILE A 492 -19.58 12.97 -18.77
N VAL A 493 -20.18 13.94 -18.07
CA VAL A 493 -21.46 13.78 -17.37
C VAL A 493 -22.67 13.85 -18.34
N GLY A 494 -22.43 14.08 -19.65
CA GLY A 494 -23.46 13.99 -20.66
C GLY A 494 -24.36 15.24 -20.81
N PHE A 495 -24.05 16.32 -20.08
CA PHE A 495 -24.79 17.59 -20.17
C PHE A 495 -24.54 18.41 -21.47
N SER A 496 -23.59 17.99 -22.31
CA SER A 496 -23.26 18.70 -23.55
C SER A 496 -24.32 18.55 -24.68
N LYS A 497 -25.28 17.63 -24.51
CA LYS A 497 -26.36 17.43 -25.53
C LYS A 497 -27.57 18.37 -25.38
N ILE A 498 -27.62 19.18 -24.32
CA ILE A 498 -28.80 20.02 -24.05
C ILE A 498 -28.68 21.43 -24.68
N ASN A 499 -27.47 21.89 -25.04
CA ASN A 499 -27.25 23.22 -25.62
C ASN A 499 -26.97 23.21 -27.14
N ALA A 500 -27.24 22.12 -27.84
CA ALA A 500 -27.12 22.02 -29.32
C ALA A 500 -28.44 21.67 -30.00
N SER A 501 -29.57 21.93 -29.35
CA SER A 501 -30.91 21.88 -29.93
C SER A 501 -31.58 23.25 -29.92
#